data_2b9ca0a7c9b205fab4258ee0a14d99c2
#
_entry.id   2b9ca0a7c9b205fab4258ee0a14d99c2
#
_cell.length_a   1.000
_cell.length_b   1.000
_cell.length_c   1.000
_cell.angle_alpha   90.00
_cell.angle_beta   90.00
_cell.angle_gamma   90.00
#
_symmetry.space_group_name_H-M   'P 1'
#
loop_
_entity.id
_entity.type
_entity.pdbx_description
1 polymer ?
#
loop_
_entity_poly.entity_id
_entity_poly.type
_entity_poly.pdbx_seq_one_letter_code
_entity_poly.pdbx_strand_id
1 'polypeptide(L)'
;MKTPESYEKRDIKKYLDDGVPVLWYFMPLMAGFGKSGVSDVIGCMRFKGFFAIEVKRPGKEPTPIQWRRMREIEDAGGKTFWGTAEKVIAEFEAWIA
;
A
#
# COMPACT_ATOMS: atom_id res chain seq x y z
N MET A 1 -19.40 12.39 -6.06
CA MET A 1 -18.39 12.97 -5.16
C MET A 1 -17.28 11.95 -4.91
N LYS A 2 -16.04 12.39 -5.02
CA LYS A 2 -14.91 11.51 -4.70
C LYS A 2 -14.86 11.24 -3.22
N THR A 3 -14.54 10.01 -2.85
CA THR A 3 -14.33 9.67 -1.46
C THR A 3 -12.96 10.18 -1.01
N PRO A 4 -12.77 10.48 0.29
CA PRO A 4 -11.45 10.82 0.80
C PRO A 4 -10.40 9.76 0.48
N GLU A 5 -10.78 8.47 0.44
CA GLU A 5 -9.85 7.41 0.11
C GLU A 5 -9.31 7.53 -1.31
N SER A 6 -10.11 8.00 -2.27
CA SER A 6 -9.62 8.20 -3.63
C SER A 6 -8.56 9.30 -3.71
N TYR A 7 -8.65 10.30 -2.86
CA TYR A 7 -7.61 11.33 -2.77
C TYR A 7 -6.32 10.74 -2.18
N GLU A 8 -6.45 9.89 -1.17
CA GLU A 8 -5.30 9.23 -0.56
C GLU A 8 -4.58 8.35 -1.59
N LYS A 9 -5.33 7.58 -2.37
CA LYS A 9 -4.75 6.74 -3.43
C LYS A 9 -4.01 7.56 -4.47
N ARG A 10 -4.62 8.67 -4.88
CA ARG A 10 -4.00 9.58 -5.84
C ARG A 10 -2.66 10.11 -5.33
N ASP A 11 -2.62 10.52 -4.08
CA ASP A 11 -1.42 11.12 -3.51
C ASP A 11 -0.32 10.08 -3.31
N ILE A 12 -0.67 8.86 -2.91
CA ILE A 12 0.30 7.77 -2.79
C ILE A 12 0.87 7.42 -4.17
N LYS A 13 -0.01 7.31 -5.19
CA LYS A 13 0.44 7.00 -6.54
C LYS A 13 1.42 8.05 -7.05
N LYS A 14 1.11 9.33 -6.84
CA LYS A 14 1.99 10.42 -7.25
C LYS A 14 3.34 10.32 -6.55
N TYR A 15 3.34 10.05 -5.27
CA TYR A 15 4.58 9.88 -4.51
C TYR A 15 5.42 8.73 -5.07
N LEU A 16 4.81 7.58 -5.33
CA LEU A 16 5.53 6.42 -5.85
C LEU A 16 6.07 6.68 -7.27
N ASP A 17 5.30 7.38 -8.09
CA ASP A 17 5.72 7.69 -9.46
C ASP A 17 6.84 8.72 -9.53
N ASP A 18 6.79 9.74 -8.69
CA ASP A 18 7.66 10.90 -8.82
C ASP A 18 8.74 10.98 -7.76
N GLY A 19 8.50 10.43 -6.59
CA GLY A 19 9.34 10.64 -5.43
C GLY A 19 10.28 9.50 -5.07
N VAL A 20 10.12 8.32 -5.65
CA VAL A 20 10.90 7.16 -5.26
C VAL A 20 11.53 6.51 -6.48
N PRO A 21 12.87 6.62 -6.65
CA PRO A 21 13.55 5.96 -7.75
C PRO A 21 13.71 4.46 -7.48
N VAL A 22 13.87 3.67 -8.52
CA VAL A 22 14.21 2.24 -8.48
C VAL A 22 13.22 1.39 -7.69
N LEU A 23 11.94 1.68 -7.85
CA LEU A 23 10.89 0.79 -7.37
C LEU A 23 9.99 0.38 -8.55
N TRP A 24 9.32 -0.74 -8.38
CA TRP A 24 8.26 -1.17 -9.30
C TRP A 24 7.02 -1.47 -8.47
N TYR A 25 5.86 -1.06 -8.97
CA TYR A 25 4.60 -1.32 -8.28
C TYR A 25 3.45 -1.38 -9.27
N PHE A 26 2.34 -1.93 -8.83
CA PHE A 26 1.08 -1.81 -9.55
C PHE A 26 -0.08 -1.80 -8.55
N MET A 27 -1.24 -1.39 -9.03
CA MET A 27 -2.46 -1.33 -8.20
C MET A 27 -3.40 -2.44 -8.71
N PRO A 28 -3.55 -3.55 -7.95
CA PRO A 28 -4.36 -4.67 -8.39
C PRO A 28 -5.82 -4.29 -8.64
N LEU A 29 -6.41 -4.82 -9.71
CA LEU A 29 -7.84 -4.69 -9.96
C LEU A 29 -8.57 -5.83 -9.27
N MET A 30 -9.66 -5.49 -8.58
CA MET A 30 -10.52 -6.47 -7.94
C MET A 30 -11.53 -6.97 -8.97
N ALA A 31 -11.16 -8.01 -9.73
CA ALA A 31 -11.95 -8.47 -10.87
C ALA A 31 -12.74 -9.75 -10.58
N GLY A 32 -12.96 -10.09 -9.32
CA GLY A 32 -13.78 -11.23 -8.95
C GLY A 32 -13.08 -12.58 -8.89
N PHE A 33 -11.95 -12.72 -9.55
CA PHE A 33 -11.16 -13.95 -9.52
C PHE A 33 -9.94 -13.85 -8.63
N GLY A 34 -9.68 -12.68 -8.08
CA GLY A 34 -8.55 -12.47 -7.23
C GLY A 34 -8.83 -12.86 -5.79
N LYS A 35 -7.77 -12.86 -4.99
CA LYS A 35 -7.85 -13.10 -3.56
C LYS A 35 -8.44 -11.86 -2.87
N SER A 36 -9.43 -12.05 -2.01
CA SER A 36 -10.04 -10.93 -1.30
C SER A 36 -9.09 -10.36 -0.23
N GLY A 37 -9.23 -9.07 0.05
CA GLY A 37 -8.42 -8.38 1.08
C GLY A 37 -7.01 -8.04 0.64
N VAL A 38 -6.69 -8.19 -0.64
CA VAL A 38 -5.38 -7.82 -1.16
C VAL A 38 -5.22 -6.31 -1.11
N SER A 39 -4.03 -5.86 -0.76
CA SER A 39 -3.71 -4.45 -0.62
C SER A 39 -3.87 -3.66 -1.92
N ASP A 40 -4.12 -2.36 -1.79
CA ASP A 40 -4.35 -1.48 -2.93
C ASP A 40 -3.14 -1.30 -3.82
N VAL A 41 -1.94 -1.39 -3.25
CA VAL A 41 -0.67 -1.23 -3.98
C VAL A 41 0.24 -2.38 -3.60
N ILE A 42 0.87 -2.99 -4.60
CA ILE A 42 1.84 -4.07 -4.41
C ILE A 42 3.07 -3.75 -5.25
N GLY A 43 4.25 -3.95 -4.70
CA GLY A 43 5.45 -3.69 -5.44
C GLY A 43 6.70 -4.25 -4.80
N CYS A 44 7.84 -3.88 -5.35
CA CYS A 44 9.11 -4.20 -4.73
C CYS A 44 10.06 -3.00 -4.84
N MET A 45 10.87 -2.85 -3.81
CA MET A 45 11.83 -1.77 -3.70
C MET A 45 13.24 -2.34 -3.74
N ARG A 46 14.09 -1.70 -4.52
CA ARG A 46 15.49 -2.12 -4.65
C ARG A 46 16.13 -2.25 -3.26
N PHE A 47 16.77 -3.41 -3.02
CA PHE A 47 17.45 -3.75 -1.77
C PHE A 47 16.55 -3.89 -0.55
N LYS A 48 15.24 -3.64 -0.69
CA LYS A 48 14.30 -3.73 0.44
C LYS A 48 13.29 -4.86 0.24
N GLY A 49 13.02 -5.24 -1.00
CA GLY A 49 12.12 -6.35 -1.31
C GLY A 49 10.67 -5.96 -1.48
N PHE A 50 9.80 -6.92 -1.29
CA PHE A 50 8.37 -6.81 -1.53
C PHE A 50 7.71 -5.88 -0.52
N PHE A 51 6.78 -5.06 -0.99
CA PHE A 51 5.94 -4.25 -0.11
C PHE A 51 4.50 -4.23 -0.59
N ALA A 52 3.61 -3.91 0.34
CA ALA A 52 2.18 -3.74 0.05
C ALA A 52 1.66 -2.54 0.84
N ILE A 53 0.74 -1.79 0.26
CA ILE A 53 0.14 -0.63 0.89
C ILE A 53 -1.37 -0.74 0.85
N GLU A 54 -2.01 -0.69 2.02
CA GLU A 54 -3.46 -0.63 2.15
C GLU A 54 -3.86 0.81 2.41
N VAL A 55 -4.49 1.45 1.43
CA VAL A 55 -4.84 2.86 1.51
C VAL A 55 -6.13 3.04 2.31
N LYS A 56 -6.12 3.96 3.26
CA LYS A 56 -7.31 4.27 4.08
C LYS A 56 -7.48 5.77 4.19
N ARG A 57 -8.74 6.21 4.23
CA ARG A 57 -9.05 7.60 4.54
C ARG A 57 -8.83 7.86 6.03
N PRO A 58 -8.75 9.11 6.46
CA PRO A 58 -8.56 9.42 7.88
C PRO A 58 -9.63 8.75 8.76
N GLY A 59 -9.21 8.18 9.88
CA GLY A 59 -10.10 7.54 10.84
C GLY A 59 -10.52 6.12 10.51
N LYS A 60 -10.07 5.58 9.37
CA LYS A 60 -10.40 4.20 8.99
C LYS A 60 -9.21 3.28 9.17
N GLU A 61 -9.49 2.04 9.53
CA GLU A 61 -8.49 1.01 9.69
C GLU A 61 -8.78 -0.15 8.74
N PRO A 62 -7.77 -0.99 8.47
CA PRO A 62 -7.99 -2.18 7.65
C PRO A 62 -9.07 -3.09 8.24
N THR A 63 -9.83 -3.74 7.37
CA THR A 63 -10.81 -4.75 7.76
C THR A 63 -10.10 -6.02 8.25
N PRO A 64 -10.79 -6.94 8.93
CA PRO A 64 -10.17 -8.19 9.37
C PRO A 64 -9.49 -8.98 8.25
N ILE A 65 -10.11 -9.05 7.05
CA ILE A 65 -9.50 -9.78 5.95
C ILE A 65 -8.25 -9.04 5.42
N GLN A 66 -8.27 -7.72 5.41
CA GLN A 66 -7.11 -6.92 5.01
C GLN A 66 -5.97 -7.09 6.01
N TRP A 67 -6.25 -7.07 7.31
CA TRP A 67 -5.25 -7.36 8.34
C TRP A 67 -4.63 -8.74 8.14
N ARG A 68 -5.46 -9.73 7.83
CA ARG A 68 -4.99 -11.09 7.61
C ARG A 68 -4.02 -11.15 6.42
N ARG A 69 -4.36 -10.48 5.31
CA ARG A 69 -3.48 -10.47 4.14
C ARG A 69 -2.16 -9.78 4.43
N MET A 70 -2.20 -8.68 5.16
CA MET A 70 -0.96 -8.00 5.54
C MET A 70 -0.08 -8.87 6.41
N ARG A 71 -0.67 -9.60 7.35
CA ARG A 71 0.09 -10.52 8.19
C ARG A 71 0.72 -11.64 7.36
N GLU A 72 0.00 -12.19 6.40
CA GLU A 72 0.53 -13.21 5.50
C GLU A 72 1.75 -12.70 4.73
N ILE A 73 1.66 -11.47 4.26
CA ILE A 73 2.78 -10.83 3.55
C ILE A 73 3.98 -10.67 4.46
N GLU A 74 3.77 -10.19 5.68
CA GLU A 74 4.86 -10.00 6.64
C GLU A 74 5.50 -11.32 7.05
N ASP A 75 4.68 -12.35 7.26
CA ASP A 75 5.19 -13.68 7.58
C ASP A 75 6.04 -14.26 6.45
N ALA A 76 5.74 -13.86 5.21
CA ALA A 76 6.51 -14.29 4.03
C ALA A 76 7.73 -13.40 3.76
N GLY A 77 7.99 -12.40 4.59
CA GLY A 77 9.16 -11.55 4.46
C GLY A 77 8.93 -10.20 3.80
N GLY A 78 7.69 -9.85 3.47
CA GLY A 78 7.36 -8.56 2.88
C GLY A 78 7.15 -7.47 3.92
N LYS A 79 7.05 -6.24 3.45
CA LYS A 79 6.78 -5.09 4.30
C LYS A 79 5.38 -4.56 3.97
N THR A 80 4.61 -4.22 5.00
CA THR A 80 3.28 -3.65 4.78
C THR A 80 3.16 -2.27 5.41
N PHE A 81 2.30 -1.46 4.78
CA PHE A 81 1.95 -0.13 5.25
C PHE A 81 0.44 0.03 5.12
N TRP A 82 -0.18 0.79 6.00
CA TRP A 82 -1.58 1.10 5.84
C TRP A 82 -1.89 2.49 6.37
N GLY A 83 -2.89 3.13 5.79
CA GLY A 83 -3.37 4.41 6.29
C GLY A 83 -3.53 5.46 5.21
N THR A 84 -3.51 6.72 5.65
CA THR A 84 -3.57 7.86 4.75
C THR A 84 -2.26 8.03 4.00
N ALA A 85 -2.28 8.84 2.95
CA ALA A 85 -1.07 9.15 2.18
C ALA A 85 0.02 9.72 3.10
N GLU A 86 -0.33 10.66 3.97
CA GLU A 86 0.63 11.27 4.88
C GLU A 86 1.32 10.23 5.75
N LYS A 87 0.54 9.35 6.37
CA LYS A 87 1.08 8.30 7.24
C LYS A 87 1.94 7.32 6.46
N VAL A 88 1.42 6.82 5.34
CA VAL A 88 2.11 5.83 4.51
C VAL A 88 3.40 6.39 3.96
N ILE A 89 3.38 7.60 3.43
CA ILE A 89 4.58 8.23 2.86
C ILE A 89 5.67 8.39 3.93
N ALA A 90 5.30 8.84 5.12
CA ALA A 90 6.26 9.00 6.20
C ALA A 90 6.90 7.66 6.59
N GLU A 91 6.09 6.61 6.71
CA GLU A 91 6.59 5.28 7.06
C GLU A 91 7.43 4.68 5.94
N PHE A 92 7.03 4.88 4.69
CA PHE A 92 7.76 4.39 3.54
C PHE A 92 9.13 5.07 3.44
N GLU A 93 9.18 6.39 3.65
CA GLU A 93 10.44 7.14 3.65
C GLU A 93 11.39 6.63 4.74
N ALA A 94 10.86 6.33 5.92
CA ALA A 94 11.67 5.76 6.99
C ALA A 94 12.19 4.37 6.63
N TRP A 95 11.39 3.59 5.92
CA TRP A 95 11.77 2.23 5.53
C TRP A 95 12.89 2.23 4.49
N ILE A 96 12.86 3.15 3.53
CA ILE A 96 13.85 3.20 2.46
C ILE A 96 15.09 4.01 2.83
N ALA A 97 15.07 4.70 3.94
CA ALA A 97 16.20 5.51 4.39
C ALA A 97 17.43 4.65 4.73
#